data_5cbbbb2ec6a934776b21e2e6ae379419
#
_entry.id   5cbbbb2ec6a934776b21e2e6ae379419
#
_cell.length_a   1.000
_cell.length_b   1.000
_cell.length_c   1.000
_cell.angle_alpha   90.00
_cell.angle_beta   90.00
_cell.angle_gamma   90.00
#
_symmetry.space_group_name_H-M   'P 1'
#
loop_
_entity.id
_entity.type
_entity.pdbx_description
1 polymer ?
#
loop_
_entity_poly.entity_id
_entity_poly.type
_entity_poly.pdbx_seq_one_letter_code
_entity_poly.pdbx_strand_id
1 'polypeptide(L)'
;PLAAQAGLRILQQGGNAIDAAVATAAMLNLVYPANVGIGGDLFALIYVAKDKKVYQLNASGIAPAGLTLDRMHALGYTANPANFGPGSGMPSGGILTVTVPGSLWGWQEVLTRFGTKTLKEVLQPAIDYADQGFPITEEIADSWRMKNALPLQGCCTQIDPDSAMARSCHCELLL
;
A
#
# COMPACT_ATOMS: atom_id res chain seq x y z
N PRO A 1 -9.97 2.21 13.49
CA PRO A 1 -9.54 2.14 14.91
C PRO A 1 -8.26 1.35 15.09
N LEU A 2 -8.11 0.13 14.50
CA LEU A 2 -6.95 -0.75 14.68
C LEU A 2 -5.64 -0.09 14.25
N ALA A 3 -5.64 0.64 13.14
CA ALA A 3 -4.45 1.36 12.67
C ALA A 3 -4.03 2.47 13.64
N ALA A 4 -4.99 3.23 14.18
CA ALA A 4 -4.70 4.24 15.20
C ALA A 4 -4.14 3.62 16.48
N GLN A 5 -4.66 2.46 16.90
CA GLN A 5 -4.15 1.72 18.05
C GLN A 5 -2.72 1.21 17.83
N ALA A 6 -2.39 0.75 16.60
CA ALA A 6 -1.02 0.36 16.26
C ALA A 6 -0.04 1.52 16.45
N GLY A 7 -0.37 2.71 15.92
CA GLY A 7 0.44 3.91 16.11
C GLY A 7 0.57 4.31 17.58
N LEU A 8 -0.55 4.31 18.32
CA LEU A 8 -0.55 4.63 19.75
C LEU A 8 0.32 3.65 20.55
N ARG A 9 0.24 2.34 20.25
CA ARG A 9 1.08 1.31 20.88
C ARG A 9 2.58 1.62 20.68
N ILE A 10 2.98 2.01 19.48
CA ILE A 10 4.38 2.38 19.20
C ILE A 10 4.80 3.62 20.00
N LEU A 11 3.95 4.65 20.11
CA LEU A 11 4.24 5.81 20.97
C LEU A 11 4.39 5.40 22.46
N GLN A 12 3.50 4.59 22.97
CA GLN A 12 3.57 4.08 24.35
C GLN A 12 4.83 3.24 24.63
N GLN A 13 5.39 2.62 23.61
CA GLN A 13 6.65 1.86 23.66
C GLN A 13 7.89 2.76 23.47
N GLY A 14 7.74 4.08 23.51
CA GLY A 14 8.82 5.04 23.39
C GLY A 14 9.25 5.35 21.95
N GLY A 15 8.49 4.93 20.94
CA GLY A 15 8.68 5.37 19.56
C GLY A 15 8.29 6.84 19.38
N ASN A 16 8.79 7.47 18.32
CA ASN A 16 8.43 8.84 17.97
C ASN A 16 7.26 8.88 16.97
N ALA A 17 6.89 10.08 16.53
CA ALA A 17 5.78 10.29 15.60
C ALA A 17 5.99 9.57 14.24
N ILE A 18 7.24 9.45 13.78
CA ILE A 18 7.56 8.75 12.51
C ILE A 18 7.36 7.25 12.67
N ASP A 19 7.84 6.67 13.76
CA ASP A 19 7.64 5.25 14.07
C ASP A 19 6.14 4.91 14.13
N ALA A 20 5.38 5.77 14.81
CA ALA A 20 3.92 5.61 14.94
C ALA A 20 3.21 5.77 13.59
N ALA A 21 3.62 6.72 12.75
CA ALA A 21 3.03 6.93 11.43
C ALA A 21 3.25 5.71 10.51
N VAL A 22 4.46 5.14 10.51
CA VAL A 22 4.76 3.93 9.71
C VAL A 22 3.96 2.73 10.23
N ALA A 23 3.87 2.53 11.55
CA ALA A 23 3.08 1.44 12.13
C ALA A 23 1.58 1.57 11.79
N THR A 24 1.06 2.81 11.84
CA THR A 24 -0.33 3.10 11.45
C THR A 24 -0.56 2.80 9.96
N ALA A 25 0.35 3.23 9.09
CA ALA A 25 0.28 2.97 7.66
C ALA A 25 0.36 1.47 7.35
N ALA A 26 1.27 0.75 7.99
CA ALA A 26 1.40 -0.70 7.85
C ALA A 26 0.12 -1.44 8.27
N MET A 27 -0.48 -1.05 9.40
CA MET A 27 -1.75 -1.61 9.83
C MET A 27 -2.89 -1.28 8.86
N LEU A 28 -2.94 -0.07 8.29
CA LEU A 28 -3.94 0.28 7.28
C LEU A 28 -3.81 -0.59 6.03
N ASN A 29 -2.59 -0.92 5.61
CA ASN A 29 -2.38 -1.83 4.47
C ASN A 29 -2.98 -3.22 4.71
N LEU A 30 -3.04 -3.66 5.97
CA LEU A 30 -3.67 -4.91 6.33
C LEU A 30 -5.19 -4.78 6.46
N VAL A 31 -5.67 -3.80 7.23
CA VAL A 31 -7.09 -3.73 7.61
C VAL A 31 -7.97 -2.98 6.61
N TYR A 32 -7.36 -2.27 5.64
CA TYR A 32 -8.07 -1.51 4.61
C TYR A 32 -7.44 -1.66 3.21
N PRO A 33 -7.18 -2.90 2.74
CA PRO A 33 -6.38 -3.17 1.53
C PRO A 33 -7.07 -2.74 0.25
N ALA A 34 -8.37 -2.43 0.30
CA ALA A 34 -9.09 -1.91 -0.86
C ALA A 34 -8.60 -0.53 -1.32
N ASN A 35 -8.00 0.27 -0.43
CA ASN A 35 -7.60 1.65 -0.70
C ASN A 35 -6.11 1.93 -0.47
N VAL A 36 -5.42 1.07 0.25
CA VAL A 36 -3.99 1.21 0.54
C VAL A 36 -3.29 -0.13 0.36
N GLY A 37 -2.03 -0.11 -0.06
CA GLY A 37 -1.27 -1.32 -0.33
C GLY A 37 0.23 -1.08 -0.26
N ILE A 38 0.97 -2.08 0.22
CA ILE A 38 2.44 -2.05 0.33
C ILE A 38 3.13 -1.90 -1.03
N GLY A 39 2.43 -2.27 -2.12
CA GLY A 39 2.89 -2.10 -3.49
C GLY A 39 2.65 -0.72 -4.08
N GLY A 40 2.08 0.21 -3.31
CA GLY A 40 1.75 1.56 -3.77
C GLY A 40 2.84 2.58 -3.52
N ASP A 41 2.41 3.85 -3.54
CA ASP A 41 3.24 5.03 -3.38
C ASP A 41 3.22 5.54 -1.94
N LEU A 42 4.24 6.31 -1.57
CA LEU A 42 4.28 7.04 -0.30
C LEU A 42 4.77 8.47 -0.52
N PHE A 43 4.05 9.41 0.07
CA PHE A 43 4.47 10.80 0.18
C PHE A 43 4.44 11.20 1.65
N ALA A 44 5.47 11.92 2.10
CA ALA A 44 5.51 12.40 3.47
C ALA A 44 6.06 13.82 3.57
N LEU A 45 5.48 14.62 4.46
CA LEU A 45 6.01 15.88 4.92
C LEU A 45 6.32 15.73 6.42
N ILE A 46 7.58 15.95 6.78
CA ILE A 46 8.10 15.68 8.11
C ILE A 46 8.69 16.97 8.69
N TYR A 47 8.05 17.52 9.72
CA TYR A 47 8.61 18.64 10.47
C TYR A 47 9.50 18.13 11.59
N VAL A 48 10.79 18.49 11.54
CA VAL A 48 11.74 18.18 12.59
C VAL A 48 11.93 19.43 13.46
N ALA A 49 11.35 19.38 14.65
CA ALA A 49 11.35 20.54 15.56
C ALA A 49 12.76 21.01 15.96
N LYS A 50 13.69 20.08 16.17
CA LYS A 50 15.10 20.38 16.47
C LYS A 50 15.76 21.23 15.39
N ASP A 51 15.49 20.92 14.12
CA ASP A 51 16.10 21.57 12.96
C ASP A 51 15.28 22.78 12.49
N LYS A 52 14.03 22.89 12.99
CA LYS A 52 13.01 23.87 12.53
C LYS A 52 12.81 23.81 11.01
N LYS A 53 12.86 22.60 10.45
CA LYS A 53 12.77 22.34 9.00
C LYS A 53 11.68 21.32 8.69
N VAL A 54 11.11 21.49 7.51
CA VAL A 54 10.24 20.50 6.88
C VAL A 54 11.06 19.72 5.85
N TYR A 55 11.03 18.42 5.96
CA TYR A 55 11.58 17.48 4.98
C TYR A 55 10.46 16.89 4.17
N GLN A 56 10.70 16.69 2.89
CA GLN A 56 9.76 16.06 1.97
C GLN A 56 10.34 14.73 1.50
N LEU A 57 9.53 13.67 1.56
CA LEU A 57 9.81 12.42 0.91
C LEU A 57 8.84 12.21 -0.23
N ASN A 58 9.37 11.84 -1.38
CA ASN A 58 8.63 11.27 -2.49
C ASN A 58 9.15 9.85 -2.71
N ALA A 59 8.35 8.87 -2.31
CA ALA A 59 8.56 7.46 -2.54
C ALA A 59 7.45 6.90 -3.46
N SER A 60 7.02 7.69 -4.42
CA SER A 60 6.26 7.24 -5.57
C SER A 60 7.14 6.34 -6.42
N GLY A 61 6.61 5.21 -6.84
CA GLY A 61 7.34 4.29 -7.71
C GLY A 61 7.61 4.89 -9.08
N ILE A 62 8.72 4.52 -9.68
CA ILE A 62 9.02 4.82 -11.08
C ILE A 62 8.22 3.92 -12.02
N ALA A 63 8.07 4.31 -13.26
CA ALA A 63 7.51 3.43 -14.28
C ALA A 63 8.40 2.19 -14.45
N PRO A 64 7.83 0.98 -14.56
CA PRO A 64 8.60 -0.21 -14.90
C PRO A 64 9.39 -0.03 -16.21
N ALA A 65 10.59 -0.61 -16.30
CA ALA A 65 11.46 -0.45 -17.46
C ALA A 65 10.82 -0.85 -18.81
N GLY A 66 9.88 -1.81 -18.78
CA GLY A 66 9.12 -2.22 -19.96
C GLY A 66 7.93 -1.31 -20.32
N LEU A 67 7.63 -0.29 -19.51
CA LEU A 67 6.55 0.66 -19.75
C LEU A 67 7.13 1.93 -20.37
N THR A 68 7.45 1.85 -21.66
CA THR A 68 7.96 2.98 -22.44
C THR A 68 6.84 3.74 -23.17
N LEU A 69 7.09 4.99 -23.53
CA LEU A 69 6.15 5.78 -24.33
C LEU A 69 5.81 5.10 -25.67
N ASP A 70 6.81 4.52 -26.34
CA ASP A 70 6.61 3.81 -27.61
C ASP A 70 5.66 2.62 -27.43
N ARG A 71 5.84 1.86 -26.34
CA ARG A 71 4.93 0.76 -26.01
C ARG A 71 3.51 1.26 -25.72
N MET A 72 3.36 2.35 -24.99
CA MET A 72 2.05 2.95 -24.71
C MET A 72 1.38 3.43 -26.00
N HIS A 73 2.12 4.10 -26.89
CA HIS A 73 1.62 4.51 -28.19
C HIS A 73 1.21 3.31 -29.05
N ALA A 74 2.02 2.25 -29.09
CA ALA A 74 1.69 1.02 -29.82
C ALA A 74 0.42 0.33 -29.28
N LEU A 75 0.08 0.52 -28.00
CA LEU A 75 -1.16 0.04 -27.37
C LEU A 75 -2.36 1.01 -27.58
N GLY A 76 -2.16 2.11 -28.29
CA GLY A 76 -3.21 3.10 -28.58
C GLY A 76 -3.41 4.18 -27.51
N TYR A 77 -2.53 4.25 -26.50
CA TYR A 77 -2.56 5.31 -25.50
C TYR A 77 -1.77 6.51 -25.99
N THR A 78 -2.41 7.66 -26.08
CA THR A 78 -1.78 8.92 -26.52
C THR A 78 -1.84 9.95 -25.39
N ALA A 79 -0.77 10.73 -25.24
CA ALA A 79 -0.71 11.81 -24.27
C ALA A 79 -1.58 13.00 -24.74
N ASN A 80 -2.90 12.89 -24.63
CA ASN A 80 -3.79 14.02 -24.85
C ASN A 80 -4.32 14.51 -23.50
N PRO A 81 -3.83 15.64 -22.96
CA PRO A 81 -4.25 16.15 -21.66
C PRO A 81 -5.72 16.59 -21.61
N ALA A 82 -6.39 16.72 -22.75
CA ALA A 82 -7.82 17.09 -22.80
C ALA A 82 -8.78 15.92 -22.60
N ASN A 83 -8.31 14.67 -22.63
CA ASN A 83 -9.17 13.50 -22.59
C ASN A 83 -8.74 12.55 -21.45
N PHE A 84 -9.54 12.46 -20.41
CA PHE A 84 -9.49 11.38 -19.44
C PHE A 84 -10.49 10.30 -19.87
N GLY A 85 -10.02 9.16 -20.39
CA GLY A 85 -10.91 8.08 -20.77
C GLY A 85 -10.25 7.04 -21.69
N PRO A 86 -10.96 5.98 -22.08
CA PRO A 86 -10.44 4.97 -23.01
C PRO A 86 -9.94 5.62 -24.31
N GLY A 87 -8.67 5.39 -24.66
CA GLY A 87 -8.03 5.94 -25.86
C GLY A 87 -7.24 7.22 -25.64
N SER A 88 -7.18 7.77 -24.42
CA SER A 88 -6.39 8.95 -24.12
C SER A 88 -5.68 8.84 -22.77
N GLY A 89 -4.41 9.16 -22.74
CA GLY A 89 -3.60 9.10 -21.51
C GLY A 89 -3.34 7.68 -21.00
N MET A 90 -3.07 7.56 -19.71
CA MET A 90 -2.86 6.27 -19.04
C MET A 90 -4.19 5.53 -18.84
N PRO A 91 -4.20 4.19 -18.88
CA PRO A 91 -5.39 3.43 -18.52
C PRO A 91 -5.77 3.67 -17.04
N SER A 92 -7.06 3.57 -16.73
CA SER A 92 -7.58 3.78 -15.37
C SER A 92 -7.33 2.59 -14.42
N GLY A 93 -6.83 1.46 -14.92
CA GLY A 93 -6.57 0.26 -14.13
C GLY A 93 -5.77 -0.78 -14.89
N GLY A 94 -5.42 -1.86 -14.21
CA GLY A 94 -4.65 -2.97 -14.76
C GLY A 94 -3.13 -2.78 -14.63
N ILE A 95 -2.38 -3.74 -15.17
CA ILE A 95 -0.92 -3.83 -14.96
C ILE A 95 -0.14 -2.60 -15.47
N LEU A 96 -0.66 -1.90 -16.48
CA LEU A 96 0.00 -0.74 -17.05
C LEU A 96 -0.05 0.50 -16.14
N THR A 97 -0.87 0.49 -15.07
CA THR A 97 -0.93 1.57 -14.10
C THR A 97 -0.07 1.32 -12.87
N VAL A 98 0.52 0.13 -12.77
CA VAL A 98 1.31 -0.27 -11.60
C VAL A 98 2.72 0.28 -11.73
N THR A 99 3.15 1.08 -10.74
CA THR A 99 4.53 1.54 -10.60
C THR A 99 5.40 0.50 -9.90
N VAL A 100 6.72 0.66 -9.95
CA VAL A 100 7.61 -0.11 -9.09
C VAL A 100 7.30 0.24 -7.63
N PRO A 101 7.03 -0.73 -6.74
CA PRO A 101 6.64 -0.45 -5.36
C PRO A 101 7.60 0.48 -4.62
N GLY A 102 7.08 1.60 -4.11
CA GLY A 102 7.87 2.62 -3.42
C GLY A 102 7.60 2.71 -1.90
N SER A 103 6.40 2.33 -1.45
CA SER A 103 5.97 2.51 -0.06
C SER A 103 6.90 1.88 0.97
N LEU A 104 7.30 0.62 0.78
CA LEU A 104 8.17 -0.09 1.72
C LEU A 104 9.56 0.55 1.82
N TRP A 105 10.13 0.96 0.68
CA TRP A 105 11.38 1.71 0.65
C TRP A 105 11.20 3.04 1.39
N GLY A 106 10.10 3.74 1.17
CA GLY A 106 9.79 4.99 1.84
C GLY A 106 9.69 4.85 3.36
N TRP A 107 9.05 3.78 3.85
CA TRP A 107 9.02 3.49 5.28
C TRP A 107 10.42 3.25 5.86
N GLN A 108 11.23 2.44 5.18
CA GLN A 108 12.61 2.19 5.61
C GLN A 108 13.42 3.49 5.64
N GLU A 109 13.26 4.36 4.65
CA GLU A 109 13.99 5.62 4.53
C GLU A 109 13.61 6.62 5.64
N VAL A 110 12.31 6.81 5.92
CA VAL A 110 11.89 7.73 6.98
C VAL A 110 12.27 7.20 8.37
N LEU A 111 12.20 5.90 8.59
CA LEU A 111 12.65 5.29 9.85
C LEU A 111 14.15 5.45 10.05
N THR A 112 14.95 5.22 9.00
CA THR A 112 16.40 5.35 9.07
C THR A 112 16.85 6.77 9.38
N ARG A 113 16.15 7.78 8.82
CA ARG A 113 16.53 9.19 9.00
C ARG A 113 15.95 9.83 10.23
N PHE A 114 14.73 9.49 10.61
CA PHE A 114 13.94 10.23 11.60
C PHE A 114 13.30 9.34 12.66
N GLY A 115 13.30 8.02 12.48
CA GLY A 115 12.75 7.06 13.43
C GLY A 115 13.67 6.78 14.60
N THR A 116 13.14 6.12 15.60
CA THR A 116 13.86 5.60 16.76
C THR A 116 13.75 4.09 16.88
N LYS A 117 12.89 3.48 16.08
CA LYS A 117 12.64 2.05 16.03
C LYS A 117 12.98 1.45 14.68
N THR A 118 13.24 0.16 14.68
CA THR A 118 13.48 -0.60 13.45
C THR A 118 12.19 -0.85 12.67
N LEU A 119 12.31 -1.10 11.36
CA LEU A 119 11.17 -1.49 10.53
C LEU A 119 10.44 -2.73 11.11
N LYS A 120 11.20 -3.71 11.62
CA LYS A 120 10.64 -4.91 12.26
C LYS A 120 9.75 -4.56 13.45
N GLU A 121 10.21 -3.69 14.34
CA GLU A 121 9.46 -3.29 15.53
C GLU A 121 8.15 -2.57 15.18
N VAL A 122 8.20 -1.65 14.20
CA VAL A 122 7.01 -0.88 13.81
C VAL A 122 6.01 -1.69 12.99
N LEU A 123 6.46 -2.72 12.27
CA LEU A 123 5.57 -3.63 11.54
C LEU A 123 4.94 -4.70 12.44
N GLN A 124 5.51 -4.98 13.62
CA GLN A 124 5.07 -6.08 14.46
C GLN A 124 3.57 -6.06 14.79
N PRO A 125 2.93 -4.91 15.12
CA PRO A 125 1.48 -4.89 15.33
C PRO A 125 0.67 -5.38 14.12
N ALA A 126 1.08 -5.02 12.90
CA ALA A 126 0.40 -5.46 11.69
C ALA A 126 0.64 -6.96 11.42
N ILE A 127 1.86 -7.44 11.68
CA ILE A 127 2.20 -8.87 11.55
C ILE A 127 1.37 -9.70 12.54
N ASP A 128 1.27 -9.26 13.81
CA ASP A 128 0.47 -9.95 14.83
C ASP A 128 -1.00 -10.12 14.38
N TYR A 129 -1.59 -9.05 13.80
CA TYR A 129 -2.96 -9.09 13.30
C TYR A 129 -3.10 -9.92 12.02
N ALA A 130 -2.08 -9.95 11.16
CA ALA A 130 -2.07 -10.80 9.98
C ALA A 130 -2.05 -12.29 10.36
N ASP A 131 -1.28 -12.65 11.38
CA ASP A 131 -1.14 -14.02 11.84
C ASP A 131 -2.36 -14.51 12.65
N GLN A 132 -2.94 -13.64 13.47
CA GLN A 132 -4.02 -14.00 14.39
C GLN A 132 -5.42 -13.74 13.82
N GLY A 133 -5.49 -13.00 12.71
CA GLY A 133 -6.74 -12.46 12.18
C GLY A 133 -7.22 -11.22 12.93
N PHE A 134 -8.19 -10.54 12.35
CA PHE A 134 -8.81 -9.34 12.92
C PHE A 134 -10.27 -9.22 12.47
N PRO A 135 -11.14 -8.58 13.28
CA PRO A 135 -12.51 -8.34 12.89
C PRO A 135 -12.56 -7.27 11.78
N ILE A 136 -13.24 -7.56 10.68
CA ILE A 136 -13.50 -6.60 9.62
C ILE A 136 -14.87 -5.94 9.84
N THR A 137 -15.00 -4.67 9.43
CA THR A 137 -16.29 -3.99 9.41
C THR A 137 -17.07 -4.38 8.15
N GLU A 138 -18.41 -4.22 8.21
CA GLU A 138 -19.28 -4.47 7.06
C GLU A 138 -18.85 -3.65 5.84
N GLU A 139 -18.50 -2.37 6.03
CA GLU A 139 -18.00 -1.48 4.98
C GLU A 139 -16.73 -2.03 4.29
N ILE A 140 -15.79 -2.57 5.06
CA ILE A 140 -14.57 -3.17 4.51
C ILE A 140 -14.92 -4.45 3.75
N ALA A 141 -15.81 -5.30 4.31
CA ALA A 141 -16.24 -6.51 3.66
C ALA A 141 -16.94 -6.22 2.32
N ASP A 142 -17.81 -5.22 2.29
CA ASP A 142 -18.51 -4.80 1.06
C ASP A 142 -17.56 -4.19 0.02
N SER A 143 -16.60 -3.38 0.46
CA SER A 143 -15.56 -2.84 -0.43
C SER A 143 -14.74 -3.96 -1.08
N TRP A 144 -14.47 -5.02 -0.35
CA TRP A 144 -13.78 -6.20 -0.88
C TRP A 144 -14.64 -6.98 -1.87
N ARG A 145 -15.93 -7.20 -1.56
CA ARG A 145 -16.85 -7.87 -2.48
C ARG A 145 -17.01 -7.10 -3.78
N MET A 146 -17.20 -5.78 -3.72
CA MET A 146 -17.36 -4.94 -4.92
C MET A 146 -16.11 -4.93 -5.80
N LYS A 147 -14.91 -4.88 -5.23
CA LYS A 147 -13.65 -4.92 -6.00
C LYS A 147 -13.37 -6.30 -6.61
N ASN A 148 -13.79 -7.37 -5.96
CA ASN A 148 -13.70 -8.72 -6.51
C ASN A 148 -14.77 -9.01 -7.57
N ALA A 149 -15.87 -8.26 -7.59
CA ALA A 149 -16.90 -8.36 -8.63
C ALA A 149 -16.51 -7.65 -9.94
N LEU A 150 -15.54 -6.73 -9.91
CA LEU A 150 -14.89 -6.26 -11.14
C LEU A 150 -14.04 -7.42 -11.67
N PRO A 151 -14.14 -7.78 -12.97
CA PRO A 151 -13.34 -8.84 -13.55
C PRO A 151 -11.86 -8.41 -13.53
N LEU A 152 -11.19 -8.62 -12.43
CA LEU A 152 -9.74 -8.71 -12.37
C LEU A 152 -9.38 -10.01 -13.11
N GLN A 153 -9.62 -10.01 -14.41
CA GLN A 153 -9.11 -11.04 -15.29
C GLN A 153 -7.60 -11.04 -15.17
N GLY A 154 -7.08 -11.94 -14.35
CA GLY A 154 -5.69 -12.30 -14.38
C GLY A 154 -4.93 -12.40 -13.06
N CYS A 155 -5.43 -11.95 -11.90
CA CYS A 155 -4.59 -11.97 -10.69
C CYS A 155 -4.91 -13.07 -9.66
N CYS A 156 -6.13 -13.58 -9.60
CA CYS A 156 -6.49 -14.60 -8.60
C CYS A 156 -7.12 -15.87 -9.18
N THR A 157 -7.41 -15.93 -10.47
CA THR A 157 -8.07 -17.11 -11.09
C THR A 157 -7.11 -18.21 -11.55
N GLN A 158 -5.80 -18.03 -11.37
CA GLN A 158 -4.78 -19.05 -11.69
C GLN A 158 -3.87 -19.42 -10.49
N ILE A 159 -4.32 -19.18 -9.28
CA ILE A 159 -3.61 -19.72 -8.12
C ILE A 159 -4.11 -21.13 -7.91
N ASP A 160 -3.23 -22.11 -8.19
CA ASP A 160 -3.43 -23.49 -7.81
C ASP A 160 -3.85 -23.57 -6.33
N PRO A 161 -5.03 -24.11 -6.00
CA PRO A 161 -5.53 -24.18 -4.63
C PRO A 161 -4.59 -24.95 -3.68
N ASP A 162 -3.69 -25.76 -4.21
CA ASP A 162 -2.70 -26.50 -3.43
C ASP A 162 -1.36 -25.75 -3.26
N SER A 163 -1.20 -24.59 -3.87
CA SER A 163 0.03 -23.80 -3.73
C SER A 163 0.14 -23.16 -2.34
N ALA A 164 1.38 -23.03 -1.83
CA ALA A 164 1.64 -22.36 -0.56
C ALA A 164 1.15 -20.89 -0.54
N MET A 165 0.99 -20.26 -1.71
CA MET A 165 0.46 -18.92 -1.89
C MET A 165 -1.06 -18.83 -1.69
N ALA A 166 -1.81 -19.88 -2.04
CA ALA A 166 -3.25 -19.95 -1.80
C ALA A 166 -3.57 -19.97 -0.30
N ARG A 167 -2.69 -20.51 0.51
CA ARG A 167 -2.85 -20.55 1.98
C ARG A 167 -2.66 -19.20 2.66
N SER A 168 -1.95 -18.26 2.05
CA SER A 168 -1.79 -16.90 2.59
C SER A 168 -2.93 -15.96 2.19
N CYS A 169 -3.79 -16.36 1.25
CA CYS A 169 -4.98 -15.61 0.84
C CYS A 169 -6.27 -16.09 1.51
N HIS A 170 -6.18 -17.01 2.47
CA HIS A 170 -7.33 -17.44 3.27
C HIS A 170 -7.68 -16.38 4.30
N CYS A 171 -8.36 -15.33 3.86
CA CYS A 171 -9.30 -14.65 4.74
C CYS A 171 -10.52 -15.56 4.87
N GLU A 172 -10.53 -16.49 5.80
CA GLU A 172 -11.78 -17.11 6.24
C GLU A 172 -12.68 -16.00 6.77
N LEU A 173 -13.70 -15.69 5.98
CA LEU A 173 -14.84 -14.91 6.44
C LEU A 173 -15.55 -15.77 7.49
N LEU A 174 -15.17 -15.62 8.75
CA LEU A 174 -16.02 -16.02 9.87
C LEU A 174 -17.16 -15.00 9.93
N LEU A 175 -18.29 -15.35 9.32
CA LEU A 175 -19.59 -14.75 9.58
C LEU A 175 -20.13 -15.24 10.93
#